data_5966ece19a9f09684b255025efc24c34
#
_entry.id   5966ece19a9f09684b255025efc24c34
#
_cell.length_a   1.000
_cell.length_b   1.000
_cell.length_c   1.000
_cell.angle_alpha   90.00
_cell.angle_beta   90.00
_cell.angle_gamma   90.00
#
_symmetry.space_group_name_H-M   'P 1'
#
loop_
_entity.id
_entity.type
_entity.pdbx_description
1 polymer ?
#
loop_
_entity_poly.entity_id
_entity_poly.type
_entity_poly.pdbx_seq_one_letter_code
_entity_poly.pdbx_strand_id
1 'polypeptide(L)'
;MIKALAAEIISRLNKRVLLFITGGAVNIKEVFTVLRENPLASYGIVMSEAAARVIPGEYIESLKGKIIREKSEMTGEINRADLVVIPVMTRNTLSKVSLGIADNLVTLGISEAVMMNKKILVVKDSFDPENPVNISLGYTKNKYYNQMLLNYCERLKNMGIEFTDAGQLNERLRHALGIKFESSKPPKAEKKIISNILTLEDLLGMGKGHVELCLEGGTKISPLARDYIESNGITIKYLREKE
;
A
#
# COMPACT_ATOMS: atom_id res chain seq x y z
N MET A 1 -14.50 20.82 25.41
CA MET A 1 -13.50 19.80 25.09
C MET A 1 -14.13 18.47 24.67
N ILE A 2 -14.97 17.81 25.50
CA ILE A 2 -15.59 16.49 25.16
C ILE A 2 -16.44 16.55 23.88
N LYS A 3 -17.27 17.59 23.67
CA LYS A 3 -18.07 17.74 22.43
C LYS A 3 -17.22 17.90 21.17
N ALA A 4 -16.10 18.61 21.24
CA ALA A 4 -15.19 18.78 20.12
C ALA A 4 -14.47 17.45 19.77
N LEU A 5 -14.04 16.72 20.79
CA LEU A 5 -13.44 15.39 20.62
C LEU A 5 -14.45 14.38 20.06
N ALA A 6 -15.69 14.39 20.56
CA ALA A 6 -16.76 13.54 20.04
C ALA A 6 -17.10 13.86 18.58
N ALA A 7 -17.19 15.14 18.20
CA ALA A 7 -17.43 15.56 16.82
C ALA A 7 -16.27 15.15 15.89
N GLU A 8 -15.03 15.24 16.37
CA GLU A 8 -13.86 14.79 15.64
C GLU A 8 -13.84 13.26 15.46
N ILE A 9 -14.16 12.50 16.49
CA ILE A 9 -14.31 11.04 16.41
C ILE A 9 -15.41 10.66 15.42
N ILE A 10 -16.58 11.30 15.50
CA ILE A 10 -17.71 11.05 14.59
C ILE A 10 -17.36 11.40 13.15
N SER A 11 -16.66 12.52 12.91
CA SER A 11 -16.22 12.90 11.56
C SER A 11 -15.21 11.90 10.96
N ARG A 12 -14.45 11.23 11.81
CA ARG A 12 -13.49 10.18 11.45
C ARG A 12 -14.18 8.83 11.19
N LEU A 13 -15.23 8.50 11.96
CA LEU A 13 -15.96 7.22 11.87
C LEU A 13 -16.86 7.10 10.63
N ASN A 14 -17.15 8.21 9.93
CA ASN A 14 -18.08 8.25 8.78
C ASN A 14 -17.38 8.38 7.43
N LYS A 15 -16.07 8.13 7.34
CA LYS A 15 -15.36 8.21 6.07
C LYS A 15 -15.74 7.06 5.14
N ARG A 16 -16.10 7.40 3.89
CA ARG A 16 -16.46 6.43 2.86
C ARG A 16 -15.28 6.22 1.92
N VAL A 17 -14.79 5.01 1.88
CA VAL A 17 -13.68 4.60 1.02
C VAL A 17 -14.20 3.62 -0.02
N LEU A 18 -14.02 3.94 -1.30
CA LEU A 18 -14.34 3.02 -2.39
C LEU A 18 -13.08 2.32 -2.86
N LEU A 19 -13.09 0.99 -2.82
CA LEU A 19 -11.98 0.15 -3.23
C LEU A 19 -12.22 -0.39 -4.65
N PHE A 20 -11.23 -0.19 -5.54
CA PHE A 20 -11.16 -0.89 -6.82
C PHE A 20 -10.05 -1.94 -6.78
N ILE A 21 -10.41 -3.22 -6.74
CA ILE A 21 -9.48 -4.33 -6.51
C ILE A 21 -9.23 -5.08 -7.82
N THR A 22 -7.96 -5.25 -8.20
CA THR A 22 -7.55 -6.02 -9.38
C THR A 22 -6.73 -7.25 -9.01
N GLY A 23 -6.49 -8.16 -9.95
CA GLY A 23 -5.93 -9.49 -9.69
C GLY A 23 -4.40 -9.51 -9.55
N GLY A 24 -3.81 -8.64 -8.74
CA GLY A 24 -2.40 -8.69 -8.37
C GLY A 24 -2.19 -9.44 -7.04
N ALA A 25 -0.96 -9.89 -6.77
CA ALA A 25 -0.64 -10.69 -5.60
C ALA A 25 0.53 -10.15 -4.75
N VAL A 26 1.25 -9.13 -5.22
CA VAL A 26 2.43 -8.60 -4.51
C VAL A 26 1.98 -7.85 -3.27
N ASN A 27 2.52 -8.23 -2.12
CA ASN A 27 2.29 -7.63 -0.80
C ASN A 27 0.80 -7.54 -0.37
N ILE A 28 -0.07 -8.39 -0.92
CA ILE A 28 -1.52 -8.35 -0.65
C ILE A 28 -1.84 -8.55 0.83
N LYS A 29 -1.11 -9.42 1.53
CA LYS A 29 -1.30 -9.66 2.98
C LYS A 29 -1.12 -8.38 3.78
N GLU A 30 -0.06 -7.64 3.52
CA GLU A 30 0.23 -6.37 4.19
C GLU A 30 -0.86 -5.33 3.89
N VAL A 31 -1.19 -5.17 2.61
CA VAL A 31 -2.22 -4.22 2.15
C VAL A 31 -3.57 -4.49 2.81
N PHE A 32 -4.04 -5.74 2.79
CA PHE A 32 -5.34 -6.08 3.40
C PHE A 32 -5.31 -6.04 4.92
N THR A 33 -4.16 -6.28 5.56
CA THR A 33 -4.00 -6.07 7.00
C THR A 33 -4.19 -4.59 7.35
N VAL A 34 -3.56 -3.67 6.62
CA VAL A 34 -3.74 -2.22 6.82
C VAL A 34 -5.19 -1.79 6.63
N LEU A 35 -5.86 -2.26 5.59
CA LEU A 35 -7.26 -1.92 5.33
C LEU A 35 -8.19 -2.45 6.44
N ARG A 36 -8.01 -3.70 6.87
CA ARG A 36 -8.79 -4.33 7.93
C ARG A 36 -8.61 -3.62 9.29
N GLU A 37 -7.38 -3.22 9.60
CA GLU A 37 -7.03 -2.56 10.86
C GLU A 37 -7.39 -1.07 10.88
N ASN A 38 -8.00 -0.55 9.81
CA ASN A 38 -8.46 0.83 9.75
C ASN A 38 -9.96 0.93 10.01
N PRO A 39 -10.42 0.98 11.29
CA PRO A 39 -11.82 0.91 11.67
C PRO A 39 -12.62 2.17 11.32
N LEU A 40 -11.94 3.18 10.77
CA LEU A 40 -12.49 4.52 10.54
C LEU A 40 -13.18 4.67 9.17
N ALA A 41 -13.12 3.63 8.33
CA ALA A 41 -13.67 3.67 6.99
C ALA A 41 -14.76 2.62 6.78
N SER A 42 -15.87 3.02 6.18
CA SER A 42 -16.80 2.09 5.56
C SER A 42 -16.37 1.85 4.12
N TYR A 43 -16.30 0.58 3.71
CA TYR A 43 -15.80 0.21 2.39
C TYR A 43 -16.92 -0.13 1.42
N GLY A 44 -16.94 0.53 0.25
CA GLY A 44 -17.52 -0.01 -0.97
C GLY A 44 -16.44 -0.78 -1.73
N ILE A 45 -16.77 -1.90 -2.34
CA ILE A 45 -15.80 -2.78 -2.98
C ILE A 45 -16.26 -3.12 -4.40
N VAL A 46 -15.46 -2.72 -5.38
CA VAL A 46 -15.60 -3.12 -6.78
C VAL A 46 -14.43 -4.00 -7.16
N MET A 47 -14.70 -5.19 -7.68
CA MET A 47 -13.66 -6.16 -8.03
C MET A 47 -13.68 -6.47 -9.52
N SER A 48 -12.48 -6.65 -10.10
CA SER A 48 -12.38 -7.27 -11.42
C SER A 48 -12.60 -8.78 -11.34
N GLU A 49 -12.97 -9.42 -12.46
CA GLU A 49 -13.06 -10.89 -12.52
C GLU A 49 -11.74 -11.57 -12.13
N ALA A 50 -10.60 -10.99 -12.54
CA ALA A 50 -9.29 -11.50 -12.16
C ALA A 50 -9.05 -11.39 -10.65
N ALA A 51 -9.50 -10.32 -10.00
CA ALA A 51 -9.42 -10.19 -8.55
C ALA A 51 -10.20 -11.28 -7.83
N ALA A 52 -11.42 -11.58 -8.29
CA ALA A 52 -12.26 -12.63 -7.69
C ALA A 52 -11.63 -14.05 -7.76
N ARG A 53 -10.69 -14.26 -8.69
CA ARG A 53 -9.97 -15.54 -8.83
C ARG A 53 -8.64 -15.57 -8.06
N VAL A 54 -7.98 -14.44 -7.90
CA VAL A 54 -6.60 -14.34 -7.37
C VAL A 54 -6.58 -13.96 -5.90
N ILE A 55 -7.47 -13.07 -5.46
CA ILE A 55 -7.52 -12.59 -4.08
C ILE A 55 -8.31 -13.59 -3.23
N PRO A 56 -7.74 -14.14 -2.16
CA PRO A 56 -8.47 -15.01 -1.25
C PRO A 56 -9.72 -14.32 -0.69
N GLY A 57 -10.86 -15.03 -0.69
CA GLY A 57 -12.14 -14.48 -0.24
C GLY A 57 -12.11 -13.94 1.18
N GLU A 58 -11.35 -14.58 2.07
CA GLU A 58 -11.15 -14.16 3.46
C GLU A 58 -10.65 -12.73 3.62
N TYR A 59 -9.81 -12.25 2.69
CA TYR A 59 -9.35 -10.86 2.71
C TYR A 59 -10.49 -9.88 2.43
N ILE A 60 -11.35 -10.21 1.45
CA ILE A 60 -12.50 -9.37 1.08
C ILE A 60 -13.54 -9.36 2.21
N GLU A 61 -13.86 -10.53 2.76
CA GLU A 61 -14.81 -10.68 3.87
C GLU A 61 -14.35 -9.93 5.13
N SER A 62 -13.04 -9.95 5.40
CA SER A 62 -12.45 -9.27 6.56
C SER A 62 -12.65 -7.74 6.54
N LEU A 63 -12.85 -7.15 5.38
CA LEU A 63 -13.10 -5.71 5.23
C LEU A 63 -14.53 -5.33 5.62
N LYS A 64 -15.45 -6.29 5.70
CA LYS A 64 -16.88 -6.06 6.01
C LYS A 64 -17.52 -5.00 5.12
N GLY A 65 -17.02 -4.86 3.89
CA GLY A 65 -17.44 -3.87 2.91
C GLY A 65 -18.61 -4.36 2.05
N LYS A 66 -19.31 -3.42 1.44
CA LYS A 66 -20.39 -3.70 0.49
C LYS A 66 -19.79 -4.00 -0.88
N ILE A 67 -20.05 -5.19 -1.44
CA ILE A 67 -19.62 -5.56 -2.80
C ILE A 67 -20.58 -4.93 -3.81
N ILE A 68 -20.03 -4.19 -4.75
CA ILE A 68 -20.74 -3.45 -5.80
C ILE A 68 -20.49 -4.15 -7.14
N ARG A 69 -21.57 -4.48 -7.84
CA ARG A 69 -21.52 -5.19 -9.13
C ARG A 69 -22.16 -4.42 -10.27
N GLU A 70 -22.99 -3.43 -9.94
CA GLU A 70 -23.74 -2.67 -10.93
C GLU A 70 -23.12 -1.28 -11.15
N LYS A 71 -23.11 -0.84 -12.43
CA LYS A 71 -22.55 0.46 -12.81
C LYS A 71 -23.26 1.63 -12.11
N SER A 72 -24.58 1.63 -12.07
CA SER A 72 -25.37 2.71 -11.45
C SER A 72 -25.08 2.85 -9.98
N GLU A 73 -24.90 1.74 -9.27
CA GLU A 73 -24.55 1.71 -7.86
C GLU A 73 -23.11 2.23 -7.66
N MET A 74 -22.15 1.78 -8.49
CA MET A 74 -20.76 2.21 -8.46
C MET A 74 -20.64 3.73 -8.65
N THR A 75 -21.32 4.31 -9.64
CA THR A 75 -21.33 5.76 -9.86
C THR A 75 -21.88 6.52 -8.65
N GLY A 76 -22.93 5.98 -8.00
CA GLY A 76 -23.47 6.54 -6.76
C GLY A 76 -22.45 6.49 -5.60
N GLU A 77 -21.70 5.40 -5.47
CA GLU A 77 -20.66 5.27 -4.43
C GLU A 77 -19.44 6.14 -4.74
N ILE A 78 -19.03 6.30 -6.00
CA ILE A 78 -17.97 7.25 -6.38
C ILE A 78 -18.35 8.67 -5.94
N ASN A 79 -19.59 9.10 -6.21
CA ASN A 79 -20.06 10.43 -5.79
C ASN A 79 -19.94 10.65 -4.29
N ARG A 80 -20.27 9.64 -3.48
CA ARG A 80 -20.28 9.69 -2.02
C ARG A 80 -18.91 9.44 -1.36
N ALA A 81 -17.95 8.90 -2.11
CA ALA A 81 -16.64 8.56 -1.58
C ALA A 81 -15.82 9.79 -1.18
N ASP A 82 -15.27 9.76 0.02
CA ASP A 82 -14.23 10.70 0.50
C ASP A 82 -12.86 10.37 -0.12
N LEU A 83 -12.64 9.08 -0.41
CA LEU A 83 -11.40 8.58 -0.98
C LEU A 83 -11.67 7.33 -1.83
N VAL A 84 -11.01 7.26 -2.97
CA VAL A 84 -10.93 6.05 -3.81
C VAL A 84 -9.57 5.42 -3.58
N VAL A 85 -9.52 4.11 -3.33
CA VAL A 85 -8.27 3.39 -3.15
C VAL A 85 -8.21 2.22 -4.13
N ILE A 86 -7.09 2.09 -4.81
CA ILE A 86 -6.76 0.91 -5.60
C ILE A 86 -5.67 0.13 -4.84
N PRO A 87 -6.07 -0.76 -3.90
CA PRO A 87 -5.14 -1.43 -3.01
C PRO A 87 -4.22 -2.43 -3.74
N VAL A 88 -4.69 -2.91 -4.89
CA VAL A 88 -3.91 -3.78 -5.77
C VAL A 88 -4.18 -3.35 -7.21
N MET A 89 -3.18 -2.76 -7.86
CA MET A 89 -3.24 -2.38 -9.27
C MET A 89 -2.30 -3.26 -10.08
N THR A 90 -2.83 -3.99 -11.06
CA THR A 90 -2.00 -4.78 -11.99
C THR A 90 -1.42 -3.90 -13.11
N ARG A 91 -0.36 -4.39 -13.79
CA ARG A 91 0.21 -3.75 -15.00
C ARG A 91 -0.84 -3.52 -16.07
N ASN A 92 -1.75 -4.51 -16.26
CA ASN A 92 -2.84 -4.39 -17.22
C ASN A 92 -3.79 -3.24 -16.86
N THR A 93 -4.18 -3.11 -15.60
CA THR A 93 -5.05 -2.03 -15.15
C THR A 93 -4.36 -0.67 -15.24
N LEU A 94 -3.10 -0.57 -14.84
CA LEU A 94 -2.27 0.62 -15.01
C LEU A 94 -2.27 1.09 -16.47
N SER A 95 -1.95 0.18 -17.40
CA SER A 95 -1.89 0.48 -18.83
C SER A 95 -3.24 0.94 -19.36
N LYS A 96 -4.32 0.23 -19.04
CA LYS A 96 -5.68 0.58 -19.49
C LYS A 96 -6.10 1.96 -19.00
N VAL A 97 -6.01 2.20 -17.71
CA VAL A 97 -6.43 3.49 -17.13
C VAL A 97 -5.60 4.65 -17.66
N SER A 98 -4.28 4.47 -17.80
CA SER A 98 -3.39 5.51 -18.35
C SER A 98 -3.69 5.86 -19.81
N LEU A 99 -4.24 4.92 -20.56
CA LEU A 99 -4.65 5.09 -21.97
C LEU A 99 -6.13 5.46 -22.13
N GLY A 100 -6.88 5.59 -21.04
CA GLY A 100 -8.31 5.89 -21.08
C GLY A 100 -9.20 4.71 -21.48
N ILE A 101 -8.71 3.47 -21.36
CA ILE A 101 -9.48 2.26 -21.69
C ILE A 101 -10.33 1.86 -20.48
N ALA A 102 -11.64 1.91 -20.65
CA ALA A 102 -12.66 1.65 -19.62
C ALA A 102 -13.57 0.48 -20.04
N ASP A 103 -12.99 -0.71 -20.21
CA ASP A 103 -13.63 -1.90 -20.77
C ASP A 103 -14.22 -2.88 -19.75
N ASN A 104 -14.12 -2.56 -18.46
CA ASN A 104 -14.71 -3.32 -17.36
C ASN A 104 -15.08 -2.39 -16.21
N LEU A 105 -15.84 -2.89 -15.24
CA LEU A 105 -16.38 -2.09 -14.15
C LEU A 105 -15.29 -1.35 -13.34
N VAL A 106 -14.14 -1.99 -13.11
CA VAL A 106 -13.02 -1.39 -12.36
C VAL A 106 -12.38 -0.23 -13.14
N THR A 107 -12.01 -0.47 -14.41
CA THR A 107 -11.38 0.58 -15.23
C THR A 107 -12.34 1.73 -15.52
N LEU A 108 -13.63 1.42 -15.72
CA LEU A 108 -14.69 2.43 -15.87
C LEU A 108 -14.81 3.28 -14.61
N GLY A 109 -14.90 2.64 -13.43
CA GLY A 109 -15.04 3.35 -12.16
C GLY A 109 -13.82 4.21 -11.81
N ILE A 110 -12.60 3.74 -12.09
CA ILE A 110 -11.39 4.55 -11.90
C ILE A 110 -11.44 5.78 -12.85
N SER A 111 -11.84 5.59 -14.10
CA SER A 111 -11.98 6.70 -15.06
C SER A 111 -13.05 7.70 -14.62
N GLU A 112 -14.20 7.24 -14.15
CA GLU A 112 -15.25 8.10 -13.59
C GLU A 112 -14.75 8.89 -12.36
N ALA A 113 -14.00 8.23 -11.46
CA ALA A 113 -13.42 8.87 -10.28
C ALA A 113 -12.41 9.98 -10.67
N VAL A 114 -11.59 9.75 -11.71
CA VAL A 114 -10.68 10.76 -12.27
C VAL A 114 -11.46 11.92 -12.84
N MET A 115 -12.48 11.67 -13.68
CA MET A 115 -13.33 12.70 -14.27
C MET A 115 -14.06 13.55 -13.21
N MET A 116 -14.43 12.94 -12.08
CA MET A 116 -15.05 13.63 -10.94
C MET A 116 -14.04 14.28 -9.99
N ASN A 117 -12.76 14.29 -10.35
CA ASN A 117 -11.66 14.85 -9.54
C ASN A 117 -11.65 14.33 -8.09
N LYS A 118 -11.94 13.04 -7.91
CA LYS A 118 -11.88 12.39 -6.60
C LYS A 118 -10.42 12.21 -6.16
N LYS A 119 -10.19 12.22 -4.85
CA LYS A 119 -8.89 11.77 -4.30
C LYS A 119 -8.72 10.29 -4.59
N ILE A 120 -7.62 9.91 -5.23
CA ILE A 120 -7.34 8.52 -5.61
C ILE A 120 -5.96 8.14 -5.10
N LEU A 121 -5.89 7.05 -4.34
CA LEU A 121 -4.64 6.49 -3.81
C LEU A 121 -4.44 5.08 -4.37
N VAL A 122 -3.27 4.81 -4.92
CA VAL A 122 -2.91 3.54 -5.57
C VAL A 122 -1.72 2.90 -4.89
N VAL A 123 -1.81 1.62 -4.54
CA VAL A 123 -0.66 0.81 -4.14
C VAL A 123 0.01 0.25 -5.39
N LYS A 124 1.28 0.61 -5.60
CA LYS A 124 2.04 0.34 -6.84
C LYS A 124 2.75 -1.00 -6.89
N ASP A 125 2.84 -1.71 -5.79
CA ASP A 125 3.70 -2.88 -5.58
C ASP A 125 3.59 -3.95 -6.68
N SER A 126 2.37 -4.22 -7.18
CA SER A 126 2.15 -5.29 -8.18
C SER A 126 2.65 -4.95 -9.59
N PHE A 127 2.95 -3.69 -9.87
CA PHE A 127 3.47 -3.29 -11.19
C PHE A 127 4.82 -2.56 -11.14
N ASP A 128 5.25 -2.11 -9.97
CA ASP A 128 6.48 -1.33 -9.79
C ASP A 128 7.71 -2.17 -10.20
N PRO A 129 8.48 -1.74 -11.22
CA PRO A 129 9.68 -2.45 -11.62
C PRO A 129 10.81 -2.41 -10.59
N GLU A 130 10.74 -1.48 -9.62
CA GLU A 130 11.71 -1.37 -8.53
C GLU A 130 11.32 -2.21 -7.29
N ASN A 131 10.13 -2.81 -7.28
CA ASN A 131 9.70 -3.64 -6.16
C ASN A 131 10.55 -4.93 -6.09
N PRO A 132 11.15 -5.25 -4.92
CA PRO A 132 12.02 -6.42 -4.74
C PRO A 132 11.38 -7.75 -5.15
N VAL A 133 10.07 -7.92 -4.95
CA VAL A 133 9.34 -9.13 -5.35
C VAL A 133 9.29 -9.23 -6.88
N ASN A 134 8.99 -8.14 -7.59
CA ASN A 134 8.97 -8.15 -9.07
C ASN A 134 10.36 -8.41 -9.65
N ILE A 135 11.41 -7.90 -8.99
CA ILE A 135 12.81 -8.15 -9.38
C ILE A 135 13.14 -9.63 -9.19
N SER A 136 12.84 -10.21 -8.03
CA SER A 136 13.11 -11.62 -7.74
C SER A 136 12.37 -12.59 -8.67
N LEU A 137 11.16 -12.22 -9.10
CA LEU A 137 10.37 -12.97 -10.09
C LEU A 137 10.89 -12.81 -11.54
N GLY A 138 11.90 -11.97 -11.77
CA GLY A 138 12.49 -11.74 -13.08
C GLY A 138 11.62 -10.92 -14.04
N TYR A 139 10.61 -10.23 -13.55
CA TYR A 139 9.66 -9.44 -14.37
C TYR A 139 10.17 -8.05 -14.76
N THR A 140 11.41 -7.71 -14.39
CA THR A 140 11.97 -6.36 -14.57
C THR A 140 13.20 -6.33 -15.51
N LYS A 141 13.42 -7.41 -16.28
CA LYS A 141 14.60 -7.54 -17.17
C LYS A 141 14.56 -6.59 -18.37
N ASN A 142 13.37 -6.28 -18.89
CA ASN A 142 13.24 -5.40 -20.04
C ASN A 142 13.14 -3.93 -19.59
N LYS A 143 14.25 -3.19 -19.76
CA LYS A 143 14.35 -1.78 -19.34
C LYS A 143 13.33 -0.86 -20.04
N TYR A 144 13.04 -1.11 -21.32
CA TYR A 144 12.08 -0.31 -22.08
C TYR A 144 10.65 -0.54 -21.62
N TYR A 145 10.30 -1.79 -21.29
CA TYR A 145 9.01 -2.11 -20.72
C TYR A 145 8.83 -1.48 -19.31
N ASN A 146 9.88 -1.52 -18.50
CA ASN A 146 9.88 -0.85 -17.19
C ASN A 146 9.65 0.66 -17.35
N GLN A 147 10.38 1.30 -18.28
CA GLN A 147 10.22 2.73 -18.56
C GLN A 147 8.82 3.07 -19.03
N MET A 148 8.21 2.23 -19.85
CA MET A 148 6.82 2.40 -20.28
C MET A 148 5.86 2.38 -19.09
N LEU A 149 6.01 1.46 -18.13
CA LEU A 149 5.20 1.42 -16.91
C LEU A 149 5.38 2.68 -16.07
N LEU A 150 6.61 3.17 -15.90
CA LEU A 150 6.89 4.41 -15.18
C LEU A 150 6.25 5.62 -15.88
N ASN A 151 6.27 5.68 -17.20
CA ASN A 151 5.60 6.74 -17.97
C ASN A 151 4.08 6.71 -17.77
N TYR A 152 3.48 5.53 -17.64
CA TYR A 152 2.06 5.40 -17.30
C TYR A 152 1.75 5.91 -15.90
N CYS A 153 2.63 5.66 -14.93
CA CYS A 153 2.49 6.23 -13.59
C CYS A 153 2.52 7.75 -13.62
N GLU A 154 3.50 8.35 -14.32
CA GLU A 154 3.61 9.80 -14.44
C GLU A 154 2.37 10.41 -15.11
N ARG A 155 1.83 9.75 -16.14
CA ARG A 155 0.58 10.17 -16.77
C ARG A 155 -0.58 10.21 -15.76
N LEU A 156 -0.71 9.19 -14.92
CA LEU A 156 -1.77 9.13 -13.90
C LEU A 156 -1.53 10.11 -12.75
N LYS A 157 -0.28 10.39 -12.36
CA LYS A 157 0.04 11.45 -11.40
C LYS A 157 -0.41 12.83 -11.90
N ASN A 158 -0.21 13.10 -13.19
CA ASN A 158 -0.67 14.35 -13.82
C ASN A 158 -2.21 14.46 -13.85
N MET A 159 -2.93 13.34 -13.70
CA MET A 159 -4.38 13.30 -13.54
C MET A 159 -4.83 13.39 -12.06
N GLY A 160 -3.90 13.60 -11.12
CA GLY A 160 -4.18 13.74 -9.69
C GLY A 160 -4.21 12.43 -8.90
N ILE A 161 -3.73 11.31 -9.48
CA ILE A 161 -3.64 10.03 -8.77
C ILE A 161 -2.35 9.99 -7.94
N GLU A 162 -2.48 9.66 -6.66
CA GLU A 162 -1.35 9.45 -5.77
C GLU A 162 -0.94 7.98 -5.72
N PHE A 163 0.38 7.71 -5.66
CA PHE A 163 0.94 6.36 -5.55
C PHE A 163 1.66 6.17 -4.22
N THR A 164 1.55 4.97 -3.67
CA THR A 164 2.22 4.57 -2.43
C THR A 164 2.69 3.11 -2.52
N ASP A 165 3.65 2.75 -1.68
CA ASP A 165 4.00 1.36 -1.40
C ASP A 165 3.07 0.77 -0.33
N ALA A 166 2.99 -0.56 -0.24
CA ALA A 166 2.23 -1.24 0.81
C ALA A 166 2.66 -0.81 2.22
N GLY A 167 3.97 -0.69 2.48
CA GLY A 167 4.52 -0.27 3.76
C GLY A 167 4.16 1.16 4.19
N GLN A 168 3.84 2.04 3.25
CA GLN A 168 3.42 3.41 3.53
C GLN A 168 1.89 3.61 3.48
N LEU A 169 1.14 2.56 3.09
CA LEU A 169 -0.30 2.67 2.85
C LEU A 169 -1.06 3.22 4.06
N ASN A 170 -0.75 2.77 5.27
CA ASN A 170 -1.44 3.21 6.49
C ASN A 170 -1.30 4.73 6.72
N GLU A 171 -0.10 5.26 6.58
CA GLU A 171 0.17 6.69 6.72
C GLU A 171 -0.55 7.50 5.63
N ARG A 172 -0.41 7.08 4.38
CA ARG A 172 -1.04 7.75 3.22
C ARG A 172 -2.56 7.72 3.28
N LEU A 173 -3.14 6.59 3.69
CA LEU A 173 -4.59 6.44 3.87
C LEU A 173 -5.11 7.42 4.93
N ARG A 174 -4.45 7.50 6.07
CA ARG A 174 -4.80 8.44 7.15
C ARG A 174 -4.69 9.88 6.71
N HIS A 175 -3.60 10.24 6.06
CA HIS A 175 -3.40 11.58 5.51
C HIS A 175 -4.49 11.96 4.51
N ALA A 176 -4.80 11.07 3.55
CA ALA A 176 -5.84 11.30 2.53
C ALA A 176 -7.23 11.48 3.15
N LEU A 177 -7.53 10.78 4.25
CA LEU A 177 -8.79 10.92 5.00
C LEU A 177 -8.82 12.12 5.94
N GLY A 178 -7.74 12.91 6.01
CA GLY A 178 -7.63 14.08 6.89
C GLY A 178 -7.56 13.71 8.38
N ILE A 179 -7.11 12.51 8.69
CA ILE A 179 -6.95 12.04 10.07
C ILE A 179 -5.61 12.59 10.58
N LYS A 180 -5.67 13.74 11.26
CA LYS A 180 -4.50 14.28 11.97
C LYS A 180 -4.29 13.43 13.22
N PHE A 181 -3.21 12.69 13.26
CA PHE A 181 -2.61 12.32 14.54
C PHE A 181 -1.62 13.44 14.92
N GLU A 182 -1.68 13.88 16.17
CA GLU A 182 -0.46 14.45 16.75
C GLU A 182 0.63 13.41 16.50
N SER A 183 1.68 13.83 15.84
CA SER A 183 2.86 13.02 15.64
C SER A 183 3.42 12.66 17.03
N SER A 184 2.90 11.60 17.63
CA SER A 184 3.80 10.81 18.44
C SER A 184 4.93 10.48 17.49
N LYS A 185 6.12 11.07 17.71
CA LYS A 185 7.36 10.68 17.05
C LYS A 185 7.26 9.18 16.84
N PRO A 186 7.52 8.65 15.62
CA PRO A 186 7.52 7.22 15.45
C PRO A 186 8.28 6.67 16.66
N PRO A 187 7.75 5.68 17.37
CA PRO A 187 8.56 5.05 18.38
C PRO A 187 9.83 4.69 17.63
N LYS A 188 10.98 5.17 18.10
CA LYS A 188 12.24 4.59 17.70
C LYS A 188 12.05 3.12 18.00
N ALA A 189 11.65 2.37 17.00
CA ALA A 189 11.52 0.94 17.10
C ALA A 189 12.96 0.42 17.20
N GLU A 190 13.49 0.47 18.41
CA GLU A 190 14.53 -0.45 18.82
C GLU A 190 13.88 -1.84 18.76
N LYS A 191 13.79 -2.42 17.56
CA LYS A 191 13.50 -3.82 17.41
C LYS A 191 14.71 -4.55 17.96
N LYS A 192 14.58 -4.96 19.23
CA LYS A 192 15.51 -5.86 19.86
C LYS A 192 15.46 -7.17 19.08
N ILE A 193 16.50 -7.44 18.29
CA ILE A 193 16.63 -8.71 17.59
C ILE A 193 17.08 -9.73 18.63
N ILE A 194 16.16 -10.62 19.00
CA ILE A 194 16.39 -11.70 19.99
C ILE A 194 16.98 -12.95 19.33
N SER A 195 17.55 -12.86 18.15
CA SER A 195 18.20 -13.99 17.49
C SER A 195 19.72 -13.82 17.51
N ASN A 196 20.44 -14.91 17.79
CA ASN A 196 21.91 -14.91 17.76
C ASN A 196 22.50 -14.73 16.35
N ILE A 197 21.66 -14.69 15.32
CA ILE A 197 22.06 -14.54 13.91
C ILE A 197 21.09 -13.55 13.22
N LEU A 198 21.66 -12.52 12.60
CA LEU A 198 20.93 -11.60 11.73
C LEU A 198 20.93 -12.14 10.30
N THR A 199 19.76 -12.39 9.74
CA THR A 199 19.57 -12.89 8.37
C THR A 199 19.14 -11.80 7.42
N LEU A 200 19.21 -12.06 6.10
CA LEU A 200 18.66 -11.15 5.07
C LEU A 200 17.14 -10.98 5.21
N GLU A 201 16.43 -12.04 5.60
CA GLU A 201 14.97 -11.98 5.80
C GLU A 201 14.60 -11.02 6.94
N ASP A 202 15.38 -11.01 8.02
CA ASP A 202 15.19 -10.07 9.12
C ASP A 202 15.34 -8.61 8.64
N LEU A 203 16.36 -8.34 7.82
CA LEU A 203 16.61 -7.02 7.24
C LEU A 203 15.50 -6.58 6.27
N LEU A 204 15.04 -7.47 5.42
CA LEU A 204 13.93 -7.19 4.49
C LEU A 204 12.61 -6.96 5.24
N GLY A 205 12.39 -7.68 6.35
CA GLY A 205 11.23 -7.52 7.22
C GLY A 205 11.20 -6.22 8.02
N MET A 206 12.32 -5.49 8.11
CA MET A 206 12.40 -4.20 8.81
C MET A 206 11.92 -3.00 7.97
N GLY A 207 11.69 -3.17 6.68
CA GLY A 207 11.30 -2.10 5.75
C GLY A 207 12.45 -1.19 5.32
N LYS A 208 12.27 -0.49 4.20
CA LYS A 208 13.25 0.49 3.70
C LYS A 208 13.24 1.76 4.57
N GLY A 209 14.40 2.22 5.01
CA GLY A 209 14.55 3.50 5.72
C GLY A 209 15.36 3.43 7.00
N HIS A 210 15.85 2.27 7.41
CA HIS A 210 16.75 2.17 8.56
C HIS A 210 18.17 2.49 8.13
N VAL A 211 18.68 3.64 8.58
CA VAL A 211 20.07 4.05 8.38
C VAL A 211 20.97 3.46 9.48
N GLU A 212 20.39 2.96 10.57
CA GLU A 212 21.11 2.49 11.74
C GLU A 212 20.43 1.26 12.37
N LEU A 213 21.22 0.20 12.63
CA LEU A 213 20.79 -1.04 13.28
C LEU A 213 21.49 -1.21 14.63
N CYS A 214 20.73 -1.44 15.70
CA CYS A 214 21.25 -1.76 17.01
C CYS A 214 21.19 -3.28 17.23
N LEU A 215 22.35 -3.93 17.37
CA LEU A 215 22.50 -5.36 17.63
C LEU A 215 22.99 -5.62 19.05
N GLU A 216 22.57 -6.73 19.64
CA GLU A 216 23.17 -7.21 20.89
C GLU A 216 24.60 -7.69 20.66
N GLY A 217 25.46 -7.53 21.68
CA GLY A 217 26.82 -8.04 21.62
C GLY A 217 26.83 -9.54 21.34
N GLY A 218 27.64 -9.99 20.38
CA GLY A 218 27.72 -11.41 19.98
C GLY A 218 26.77 -11.84 18.87
N THR A 219 25.86 -10.98 18.36
CA THR A 219 25.00 -11.31 17.21
C THR A 219 25.85 -11.56 15.96
N LYS A 220 25.72 -12.74 15.36
CA LYS A 220 26.38 -13.08 14.08
C LYS A 220 25.55 -12.54 12.92
N ILE A 221 26.22 -12.06 11.87
CA ILE A 221 25.57 -11.55 10.66
C ILE A 221 25.83 -12.55 9.54
N SER A 222 24.76 -13.02 8.88
CA SER A 222 24.88 -13.92 7.74
C SER A 222 25.57 -13.21 6.56
N PRO A 223 26.28 -13.93 5.65
CA PRO A 223 26.95 -13.32 4.49
C PRO A 223 26.01 -12.46 3.67
N LEU A 224 24.82 -12.94 3.32
CA LEU A 224 23.82 -12.21 2.56
C LEU A 224 23.29 -10.97 3.29
N ALA A 225 23.15 -11.02 4.62
CA ALA A 225 22.77 -9.86 5.41
C ALA A 225 23.88 -8.80 5.41
N ARG A 226 25.16 -9.21 5.43
CA ARG A 226 26.31 -8.31 5.39
C ARG A 226 26.37 -7.58 4.05
N ASP A 227 26.25 -8.29 2.95
CA ASP A 227 26.25 -7.71 1.60
C ASP A 227 25.10 -6.69 1.43
N TYR A 228 23.94 -7.00 2.00
CA TYR A 228 22.78 -6.09 1.99
C TYR A 228 23.03 -4.82 2.81
N ILE A 229 23.62 -4.95 4.00
CA ILE A 229 23.97 -3.82 4.89
C ILE A 229 24.97 -2.89 4.19
N GLU A 230 26.03 -3.43 3.60
CA GLU A 230 27.04 -2.67 2.86
C GLU A 230 26.44 -1.99 1.63
N SER A 231 25.66 -2.69 0.84
CA SER A 231 25.02 -2.18 -0.38
C SER A 231 24.00 -1.06 -0.11
N ASN A 232 23.39 -1.02 1.07
CA ASN A 232 22.37 -0.03 1.44
C ASN A 232 22.87 1.02 2.43
N GLY A 233 24.18 1.04 2.76
CA GLY A 233 24.79 2.03 3.64
C GLY A 233 24.23 2.02 5.07
N ILE A 234 23.84 0.85 5.57
CA ILE A 234 23.26 0.68 6.91
C ILE A 234 24.38 0.64 7.95
N THR A 235 24.32 1.50 8.96
CA THR A 235 25.29 1.54 10.06
C THR A 235 24.87 0.57 11.18
N ILE A 236 25.82 -0.24 11.69
CA ILE A 236 25.58 -1.16 12.81
C ILE A 236 26.13 -0.54 14.08
N LYS A 237 25.31 -0.50 15.14
CA LYS A 237 25.73 -0.21 16.51
C LYS A 237 25.50 -1.45 17.39
N TYR A 238 26.51 -1.83 18.15
CA TYR A 238 26.38 -2.88 19.16
C TYR A 238 25.99 -2.29 20.51
N LEU A 239 24.92 -2.80 21.09
CA LEU A 239 24.55 -2.45 22.46
C LEU A 239 25.57 -3.09 23.42
N ARG A 240 26.12 -2.28 24.34
CA ARG A 240 27.00 -2.80 25.39
C ARG A 240 26.16 -3.65 26.35
N GLU A 241 26.64 -4.83 26.68
CA GLU A 241 26.12 -5.61 27.79
C GLU A 241 26.18 -4.74 29.07
N LYS A 242 25.05 -4.67 29.77
CA LYS A 242 25.06 -4.10 31.14
C LYS A 242 25.74 -5.13 32.04
N GLU A 243 26.87 -4.76 32.61
CA GLU A 243 27.43 -5.42 33.79
C GLU A 243 26.43 -5.52 34.94
#